data_6655646000e400df59f0289468ce9d70
#
_entry.id   6655646000e400df59f0289468ce9d70
#
_cell.length_a   1.000
_cell.length_b   1.000
_cell.length_c   1.000
_cell.angle_alpha   90.00
_cell.angle_beta   90.00
_cell.angle_gamma   90.00
#
_symmetry.space_group_name_H-M   'P 1'
#
loop_
_entity.id
_entity.type
_entity.pdbx_description
1 polymer ?
#
loop_
_entity_poly.entity_id
_entity_poly.type
_entity_poly.pdbx_seq_one_letter_code
_entity_poly.pdbx_strand_id
1 'polypeptide(L)'
;MIMMFQEQPISMLIVDDSEDDAYLLYSEMAARGVKVGFRRVDTAGDMSLALEKNDWDLIICDHSMPGFDALTALEILKQSGKDIPFIIYSGHISDQAAYSAMGKGVNDYIQKGNLARLIPVIERELKGAAARCAVRQADTRIMELANFDKLSSLPNHNAFCARVTESIAECETSGSLPCGTLLYIDLDRFLRINSSFGYETGNEILRQASSRLKACIADSDAILARFGGDEFGIY
;
A
#
# COMPACT_ATOMS: atom_id res chain seq x y z
N MET A 1 19.97 -20.65 -11.03
CA MET A 1 18.74 -20.41 -10.30
C MET A 1 18.93 -19.18 -9.38
N ILE A 2 19.46 -18.09 -9.97
CA ILE A 2 19.73 -16.78 -9.33
C ILE A 2 19.21 -15.68 -10.28
N MET A 3 18.05 -15.89 -10.89
CA MET A 3 17.58 -15.00 -11.99
C MET A 3 16.73 -13.79 -11.55
N MET A 4 16.30 -13.66 -10.30
CA MET A 4 15.43 -12.54 -9.88
C MET A 4 16.16 -11.33 -9.29
N PHE A 5 17.43 -11.47 -8.87
CA PHE A 5 18.18 -10.36 -8.28
C PHE A 5 19.01 -9.56 -9.31
N GLN A 6 18.82 -9.76 -10.62
CA GLN A 6 19.71 -9.18 -11.64
C GLN A 6 19.37 -7.75 -12.06
N GLU A 7 18.16 -7.22 -11.81
CA GLU A 7 17.77 -5.93 -12.35
C GLU A 7 17.75 -4.77 -11.34
N GLN A 8 17.39 -5.00 -10.07
CA GLN A 8 17.41 -3.93 -9.06
C GLN A 8 18.06 -4.42 -7.75
N PRO A 9 18.85 -3.56 -7.05
CA PRO A 9 19.39 -3.90 -5.75
C PRO A 9 18.25 -3.98 -4.71
N ILE A 10 18.31 -4.98 -3.83
CA ILE A 10 17.41 -5.14 -2.70
C ILE A 10 17.71 -4.04 -1.68
N SER A 11 16.72 -3.26 -1.30
CA SER A 11 16.80 -2.28 -0.21
C SER A 11 16.58 -2.98 1.14
N MET A 12 17.66 -3.16 1.91
CA MET A 12 17.64 -3.94 3.15
C MET A 12 17.85 -3.05 4.38
N LEU A 13 16.97 -3.14 5.36
CA LEU A 13 17.16 -2.56 6.67
C LEU A 13 17.75 -3.63 7.59
N ILE A 14 18.95 -3.38 8.11
CA ILE A 14 19.61 -4.25 9.10
C ILE A 14 19.42 -3.62 10.47
N VAL A 15 18.81 -4.36 11.37
CA VAL A 15 18.63 -3.99 12.78
C VAL A 15 19.60 -4.82 13.59
N ASP A 16 20.75 -4.26 13.93
CA ASP A 16 21.87 -4.95 14.59
C ASP A 16 22.74 -3.92 15.32
N ASP A 17 23.16 -4.19 16.54
CA ASP A 17 24.04 -3.31 17.32
C ASP A 17 25.51 -3.41 16.87
N SER A 18 25.88 -4.49 16.16
CA SER A 18 27.21 -4.69 15.60
C SER A 18 27.30 -4.18 14.15
N GLU A 19 28.14 -3.19 13.94
CA GLU A 19 28.45 -2.69 12.59
C GLU A 19 29.20 -3.72 11.76
N ASP A 20 30.09 -4.47 12.43
CA ASP A 20 30.88 -5.54 11.79
C ASP A 20 30.01 -6.68 11.29
N ASP A 21 28.99 -7.09 12.06
CA ASP A 21 28.07 -8.16 11.68
C ASP A 21 27.20 -7.74 10.48
N ALA A 22 26.72 -6.51 10.48
CA ALA A 22 25.95 -5.96 9.37
C ALA A 22 26.79 -5.89 8.08
N TYR A 23 28.04 -5.46 8.19
CA TYR A 23 28.95 -5.40 7.05
C TYR A 23 29.38 -6.78 6.56
N LEU A 24 29.59 -7.73 7.47
CA LEU A 24 29.90 -9.13 7.13
C LEU A 24 28.74 -9.74 6.34
N LEU A 25 27.50 -9.60 6.82
CA LEU A 25 26.31 -10.08 6.12
C LEU A 25 26.21 -9.50 4.71
N TYR A 26 26.39 -8.18 4.58
CA TYR A 26 26.40 -7.51 3.28
C TYR A 26 27.47 -8.08 2.35
N SER A 27 28.70 -8.20 2.83
CA SER A 27 29.84 -8.67 2.05
C SER A 27 29.64 -10.12 1.57
N GLU A 28 29.10 -10.97 2.43
CA GLU A 28 28.83 -12.36 2.13
C GLU A 28 27.68 -12.52 1.11
N MET A 29 26.64 -11.67 1.16
CA MET A 29 25.57 -11.63 0.15
C MET A 29 26.12 -11.15 -1.20
N ALA A 30 26.93 -10.09 -1.19
CA ALA A 30 27.57 -9.54 -2.39
C ALA A 30 28.50 -10.56 -3.06
N ALA A 31 29.29 -11.31 -2.28
CA ALA A 31 30.15 -12.38 -2.78
C ALA A 31 29.39 -13.51 -3.50
N ARG A 32 28.11 -13.68 -3.20
CA ARG A 32 27.21 -14.63 -3.88
C ARG A 32 26.41 -14.01 -5.02
N GLY A 33 26.73 -12.78 -5.41
CA GLY A 33 26.10 -12.08 -6.53
C GLY A 33 24.75 -11.46 -6.21
N VAL A 34 24.33 -11.38 -4.95
CA VAL A 34 23.10 -10.67 -4.54
C VAL A 34 23.41 -9.19 -4.45
N LYS A 35 22.75 -8.38 -5.28
CA LYS A 35 22.87 -6.92 -5.22
C LYS A 35 22.01 -6.38 -4.09
N VAL A 36 22.63 -5.79 -3.09
CA VAL A 36 21.94 -5.26 -1.90
C VAL A 36 22.43 -3.84 -1.62
N GLY A 37 21.50 -2.92 -1.39
CA GLY A 37 21.76 -1.69 -0.66
C GLY A 37 21.27 -1.87 0.78
N PHE A 38 22.03 -1.45 1.77
CA PHE A 38 21.58 -1.58 3.15
C PHE A 38 21.76 -0.30 3.97
N ARG A 39 20.94 -0.20 5.01
CA ARG A 39 21.12 0.75 6.11
C ARG A 39 21.06 -0.03 7.42
N ARG A 40 22.00 0.23 8.33
CA ARG A 40 21.97 -0.30 9.69
C ARG A 40 21.29 0.68 10.65
N VAL A 41 20.54 0.15 11.59
CA VAL A 41 19.97 0.85 12.75
C VAL A 41 20.12 -0.05 13.97
N ASP A 42 20.25 0.55 15.15
CA ASP A 42 20.45 -0.15 16.42
C ASP A 42 19.52 0.35 17.53
N THR A 43 18.65 1.30 17.23
CA THR A 43 17.65 1.82 18.16
C THR A 43 16.23 1.80 17.59
N ALA A 44 15.24 1.74 18.47
CA ALA A 44 13.83 1.84 18.10
C ALA A 44 13.51 3.15 17.36
N GLY A 45 14.10 4.28 17.80
CA GLY A 45 13.91 5.58 17.16
C GLY A 45 14.45 5.65 15.76
N ASP A 46 15.68 5.13 15.53
CA ASP A 46 16.28 5.11 14.20
C ASP A 46 15.55 4.16 13.25
N MET A 47 15.06 3.03 13.76
CA MET A 47 14.22 2.12 12.98
C MET A 47 12.92 2.79 12.54
N SER A 48 12.20 3.46 13.45
CA SER A 48 10.98 4.20 13.12
C SER A 48 11.23 5.25 12.05
N LEU A 49 12.27 6.07 12.21
CA LEU A 49 12.67 7.08 11.23
C LEU A 49 13.07 6.47 9.88
N ALA A 50 13.73 5.31 9.88
CA ALA A 50 14.11 4.62 8.65
C ALA A 50 12.88 4.10 7.91
N LEU A 51 11.89 3.57 8.63
CA LEU A 51 10.63 3.09 8.07
C LEU A 51 9.77 4.24 7.51
N GLU A 52 9.78 5.41 8.13
CA GLU A 52 9.03 6.58 7.64
C GLU A 52 9.62 7.17 6.36
N LYS A 53 10.96 7.27 6.31
CA LYS A 53 11.63 8.03 5.24
C LYS A 53 11.95 7.23 3.99
N ASN A 54 11.97 5.90 4.08
CA ASN A 54 12.41 5.05 2.99
C ASN A 54 11.48 3.85 2.81
N ASP A 55 11.52 3.29 1.61
CA ASP A 55 10.91 2.01 1.33
C ASP A 55 11.98 0.91 1.37
N TRP A 56 11.64 -0.17 2.06
CA TRP A 56 12.50 -1.31 2.29
C TRP A 56 11.86 -2.57 1.74
N ASP A 57 12.67 -3.39 1.08
CA ASP A 57 12.23 -4.69 0.56
C ASP A 57 12.32 -5.79 1.62
N LEU A 58 13.23 -5.63 2.59
CA LEU A 58 13.55 -6.66 3.58
C LEU A 58 14.07 -6.02 4.87
N ILE A 59 13.69 -6.61 6.01
CA ILE A 59 14.30 -6.33 7.31
C ILE A 59 15.00 -7.57 7.79
N ILE A 60 16.29 -7.44 8.15
CA ILE A 60 17.04 -8.46 8.86
C ILE A 60 17.39 -7.91 10.25
N CYS A 61 17.00 -8.63 11.29
CA CYS A 61 17.12 -8.17 12.66
C CYS A 61 17.91 -9.17 13.50
N ASP A 62 18.87 -8.70 14.28
CA ASP A 62 19.41 -9.56 15.32
C ASP A 62 18.36 -9.79 16.41
N HIS A 63 18.44 -10.95 17.06
CA HIS A 63 17.48 -11.35 18.08
C HIS A 63 17.60 -10.50 19.35
N SER A 64 18.80 -10.19 19.76
CA SER A 64 19.09 -9.62 21.08
C SER A 64 20.13 -8.52 21.01
N MET A 65 19.67 -7.30 21.15
CA MET A 65 20.53 -6.10 21.22
C MET A 65 20.33 -5.40 22.56
N PRO A 66 21.33 -4.67 23.08
CA PRO A 66 21.17 -3.92 24.33
C PRO A 66 20.04 -2.88 24.25
N GLY A 67 18.98 -3.08 25.05
CA GLY A 67 17.85 -2.14 25.13
C GLY A 67 16.86 -2.16 23.94
N PHE A 68 17.07 -3.04 22.95
CA PHE A 68 16.21 -3.17 21.78
C PHE A 68 16.25 -4.60 21.25
N ASP A 69 15.14 -5.29 21.20
CA ASP A 69 15.06 -6.68 20.75
C ASP A 69 14.26 -6.85 19.46
N ALA A 70 14.37 -8.01 18.85
CA ALA A 70 13.69 -8.32 17.59
C ALA A 70 12.17 -8.29 17.71
N LEU A 71 11.59 -8.57 18.88
CA LEU A 71 10.15 -8.51 19.06
C LEU A 71 9.64 -7.09 19.12
N THR A 72 10.36 -6.21 19.79
CA THR A 72 10.09 -4.76 19.78
C THR A 72 10.24 -4.18 18.38
N ALA A 73 11.27 -4.60 17.63
CA ALA A 73 11.46 -4.22 16.23
C ALA A 73 10.28 -4.66 15.35
N LEU A 74 9.79 -5.89 15.54
CA LEU A 74 8.61 -6.40 14.84
C LEU A 74 7.34 -5.62 15.17
N GLU A 75 7.17 -5.19 16.42
CA GLU A 75 6.03 -4.35 16.82
C GLU A 75 6.06 -2.98 16.14
N ILE A 76 7.22 -2.36 16.04
CA ILE A 76 7.42 -1.09 15.30
C ILE A 76 7.05 -1.28 13.83
N LEU A 77 7.51 -2.36 13.20
CA LEU A 77 7.11 -2.66 11.82
C LEU A 77 5.60 -2.80 11.67
N LYS A 78 4.93 -3.53 12.57
CA LYS A 78 3.47 -3.69 12.55
C LYS A 78 2.73 -2.35 12.71
N GLN A 79 3.21 -1.50 13.60
CA GLN A 79 2.62 -0.16 13.82
C GLN A 79 2.80 0.75 12.59
N SER A 80 3.86 0.56 11.79
CA SER A 80 4.06 1.31 10.54
C SER A 80 3.07 0.96 9.43
N GLY A 81 2.33 -0.15 9.56
CA GLY A 81 1.40 -0.65 8.54
C GLY A 81 2.05 -1.16 7.25
N LYS A 82 3.38 -1.19 7.18
CA LYS A 82 4.13 -1.67 6.02
C LYS A 82 4.23 -3.20 6.03
N ASP A 83 4.02 -3.82 4.87
CA ASP A 83 4.17 -5.28 4.67
C ASP A 83 5.57 -5.58 4.14
N ILE A 84 6.54 -5.58 5.04
CA ILE A 84 7.94 -5.84 4.72
C ILE A 84 8.34 -7.17 5.37
N PRO A 85 8.92 -8.11 4.64
CA PRO A 85 9.45 -9.35 5.22
C PRO A 85 10.43 -9.08 6.36
N PHE A 86 10.23 -9.76 7.49
CA PHE A 86 11.04 -9.61 8.69
C PHE A 86 11.69 -10.95 9.06
N ILE A 87 13.02 -11.01 8.94
CA ILE A 87 13.81 -12.20 9.22
C ILE A 87 14.70 -11.94 10.43
N ILE A 88 14.68 -12.83 11.40
CA ILE A 88 15.64 -12.81 12.51
C ILE A 88 16.91 -13.57 12.09
N TYR A 89 18.07 -12.93 12.25
CA TYR A 89 19.36 -13.48 11.90
C TYR A 89 20.31 -13.35 13.11
N SER A 90 20.43 -14.42 13.91
CA SER A 90 21.12 -14.37 15.21
C SER A 90 22.12 -15.51 15.43
N GLY A 91 23.15 -15.22 16.23
CA GLY A 91 24.20 -16.19 16.54
C GLY A 91 23.77 -17.32 17.49
N HIS A 92 22.77 -17.11 18.33
CA HIS A 92 22.31 -18.08 19.32
C HIS A 92 20.79 -18.13 19.37
N ILE A 93 20.25 -19.34 19.31
CA ILE A 93 18.79 -19.57 19.36
C ILE A 93 18.47 -20.84 20.13
N SER A 94 17.46 -20.73 21.03
CA SER A 94 16.72 -21.90 21.46
C SER A 94 15.56 -22.14 20.49
N ASP A 95 15.24 -23.40 20.18
CA ASP A 95 14.10 -23.75 19.33
C ASP A 95 12.79 -23.13 19.85
N GLN A 96 12.64 -22.96 21.14
CA GLN A 96 11.48 -22.37 21.78
C GLN A 96 11.34 -20.87 21.49
N ALA A 97 12.43 -20.13 21.42
CA ALA A 97 12.43 -18.70 21.05
C ALA A 97 12.06 -18.51 19.57
N ALA A 98 12.59 -19.38 18.69
CA ALA A 98 12.26 -19.38 17.27
C ALA A 98 10.77 -19.63 17.04
N TYR A 99 10.19 -20.67 17.66
CA TYR A 99 8.75 -20.95 17.58
C TYR A 99 7.89 -19.79 18.08
N SER A 100 8.26 -19.17 19.22
CA SER A 100 7.54 -18.03 19.76
C SER A 100 7.56 -16.83 18.83
N ALA A 101 8.71 -16.54 18.20
CA ALA A 101 8.87 -15.42 17.26
C ALA A 101 8.04 -15.63 15.98
N MET A 102 8.04 -16.84 15.41
CA MET A 102 7.22 -17.16 14.24
C MET A 102 5.72 -17.03 14.54
N GLY A 103 5.27 -17.45 15.72
CA GLY A 103 3.88 -17.27 16.18
C GLY A 103 3.47 -15.79 16.31
N LYS A 104 4.43 -14.89 16.44
CA LYS A 104 4.21 -13.44 16.50
C LYS A 104 4.29 -12.73 15.14
N GLY A 105 4.60 -13.45 14.06
CA GLY A 105 4.59 -12.91 12.70
C GLY A 105 5.97 -12.61 12.11
N VAL A 106 7.05 -13.14 12.70
CA VAL A 106 8.37 -13.20 12.07
C VAL A 106 8.29 -14.16 10.88
N ASN A 107 8.81 -13.76 9.73
CA ASN A 107 8.75 -14.58 8.51
C ASN A 107 9.66 -15.80 8.57
N ASP A 108 10.87 -15.64 9.09
CA ASP A 108 11.78 -16.76 9.32
C ASP A 108 12.83 -16.41 10.38
N TYR A 109 13.50 -17.45 10.88
CA TYR A 109 14.54 -17.34 11.86
C TYR A 109 15.78 -18.13 11.40
N ILE A 110 16.93 -17.48 11.29
CA ILE A 110 18.12 -18.05 10.68
C ILE A 110 19.34 -17.79 11.57
N GLN A 111 20.18 -18.82 11.73
CA GLN A 111 21.43 -18.70 12.47
C GLN A 111 22.47 -17.92 11.66
N LYS A 112 23.20 -16.99 12.31
CA LYS A 112 24.33 -16.24 11.70
C LYS A 112 25.33 -17.21 11.09
N GLY A 113 25.80 -16.89 9.89
CA GLY A 113 26.72 -17.74 9.08
C GLY A 113 26.01 -18.77 8.19
N ASN A 114 24.70 -19.02 8.33
CA ASN A 114 23.97 -19.97 7.48
C ASN A 114 23.36 -19.30 6.25
N LEU A 115 24.19 -18.74 5.38
CA LEU A 115 23.75 -18.09 4.13
C LEU A 115 23.14 -19.07 3.12
N ALA A 116 23.52 -20.34 3.20
CA ALA A 116 22.91 -21.37 2.36
C ALA A 116 21.39 -21.49 2.58
N ARG A 117 20.92 -21.17 3.80
CA ARG A 117 19.52 -21.08 4.15
C ARG A 117 18.96 -19.65 3.96
N LEU A 118 19.73 -18.62 4.29
CA LEU A 118 19.25 -17.23 4.27
C LEU A 118 18.83 -16.78 2.87
N ILE A 119 19.64 -17.01 1.85
CA ILE A 119 19.35 -16.54 0.49
C ILE A 119 18.04 -17.14 -0.08
N PRO A 120 17.82 -18.47 -0.03
CA PRO A 120 16.53 -19.03 -0.45
C PRO A 120 15.32 -18.52 0.32
N VAL A 121 15.48 -18.22 1.61
CA VAL A 121 14.42 -17.64 2.44
C VAL A 121 14.13 -16.22 2.00
N ILE A 122 15.15 -15.38 1.81
CA ILE A 122 14.97 -14.01 1.28
C ILE A 122 14.23 -14.07 -0.06
N GLU A 123 14.64 -14.93 -0.98
CA GLU A 123 13.95 -15.08 -2.28
C GLU A 123 12.47 -15.44 -2.13
N ARG A 124 12.17 -16.39 -1.24
CA ARG A 124 10.79 -16.81 -0.96
C ARG A 124 9.96 -15.67 -0.40
N GLU A 125 10.49 -14.96 0.60
CA GLU A 125 9.75 -13.89 1.28
C GLU A 125 9.55 -12.67 0.38
N LEU A 126 10.55 -12.28 -0.41
CA LEU A 126 10.40 -11.20 -1.39
C LEU A 126 9.35 -11.52 -2.46
N LYS A 127 9.33 -12.77 -2.97
CA LYS A 127 8.29 -13.23 -3.89
C LYS A 127 6.91 -13.19 -3.25
N GLY A 128 6.80 -13.63 -2.00
CA GLY A 128 5.56 -13.57 -1.23
C GLY A 128 5.05 -12.16 -1.03
N ALA A 129 5.93 -11.22 -0.65
CA ALA A 129 5.60 -9.80 -0.49
C ALA A 129 5.15 -9.17 -1.82
N ALA A 130 5.88 -9.44 -2.91
CA ALA A 130 5.51 -8.95 -4.24
C ALA A 130 4.13 -9.49 -4.69
N ALA A 131 3.84 -10.76 -4.44
CA ALA A 131 2.54 -11.35 -4.76
C ALA A 131 1.41 -10.70 -3.94
N ARG A 132 1.59 -10.48 -2.62
CA ARG A 132 0.62 -9.76 -1.78
C ARG A 132 0.41 -8.32 -2.24
N CYS A 133 1.47 -7.63 -2.61
CA CYS A 133 1.40 -6.27 -3.16
C CYS A 133 0.60 -6.24 -4.46
N ALA A 134 0.86 -7.17 -5.39
CA ALA A 134 0.13 -7.27 -6.65
C ALA A 134 -1.37 -7.53 -6.45
N VAL A 135 -1.73 -8.41 -5.50
CA VAL A 135 -3.14 -8.66 -5.15
C VAL A 135 -3.80 -7.38 -4.61
N ARG A 136 -3.17 -6.70 -3.64
CA ARG A 136 -3.71 -5.43 -3.10
C ARG A 136 -3.89 -4.36 -4.19
N GLN A 137 -2.94 -4.23 -5.09
CA GLN A 137 -3.03 -3.29 -6.22
C GLN A 137 -4.18 -3.65 -7.17
N ALA A 138 -4.35 -4.96 -7.45
CA ALA A 138 -5.46 -5.43 -8.27
C ALA A 138 -6.82 -5.15 -7.61
N ASP A 139 -6.95 -5.43 -6.32
CA ASP A 139 -8.18 -5.17 -5.55
C ASP A 139 -8.49 -3.66 -5.51
N THR A 140 -7.49 -2.81 -5.25
CA THR A 140 -7.67 -1.35 -5.30
C THR A 140 -8.13 -0.92 -6.70
N ARG A 141 -7.52 -1.47 -7.76
CA ARG A 141 -7.89 -1.13 -9.12
C ARG A 141 -9.30 -1.59 -9.50
N ILE A 142 -9.71 -2.76 -9.02
CA ILE A 142 -11.09 -3.25 -9.18
C ILE A 142 -12.06 -2.30 -8.47
N MET A 143 -11.77 -1.90 -7.24
CA MET A 143 -12.57 -0.95 -6.48
C MET A 143 -12.69 0.41 -7.16
N GLU A 144 -11.59 0.94 -7.69
CA GLU A 144 -11.58 2.18 -8.47
C GLU A 144 -12.47 2.08 -9.70
N LEU A 145 -12.33 0.99 -10.49
CA LEU A 145 -13.11 0.77 -11.70
C LEU A 145 -14.59 0.52 -11.42
N ALA A 146 -14.90 -0.11 -10.28
CA ALA A 146 -16.28 -0.39 -9.88
C ALA A 146 -17.01 0.87 -9.38
N ASN A 147 -16.28 1.84 -8.81
CA ASN A 147 -16.90 2.94 -8.06
C ASN A 147 -16.64 4.33 -8.64
N PHE A 148 -15.67 4.50 -9.54
CA PHE A 148 -15.32 5.83 -10.06
C PHE A 148 -15.35 5.90 -11.60
N ASP A 149 -15.75 7.06 -12.12
CA ASP A 149 -15.64 7.41 -13.54
C ASP A 149 -14.19 7.78 -13.89
N LYS A 150 -13.63 7.14 -14.93
CA LYS A 150 -12.22 7.29 -15.32
C LYS A 150 -11.85 8.69 -15.82
N LEU A 151 -12.82 9.42 -16.40
CA LEU A 151 -12.53 10.71 -17.01
C LEU A 151 -12.55 11.83 -15.99
N SER A 152 -13.55 11.80 -15.10
CA SER A 152 -13.82 12.86 -14.12
C SER A 152 -13.24 12.56 -12.73
N SER A 153 -12.92 11.29 -12.44
CA SER A 153 -12.56 10.79 -11.11
C SER A 153 -13.67 11.01 -10.06
N LEU A 154 -14.88 11.30 -10.50
CA LEU A 154 -16.06 11.35 -9.65
C LEU A 154 -16.59 9.93 -9.40
N PRO A 155 -17.37 9.71 -8.31
CA PRO A 155 -18.17 8.51 -8.17
C PRO A 155 -18.96 8.23 -9.45
N ASN A 156 -19.04 6.95 -9.84
CA ASN A 156 -19.87 6.53 -10.95
C ASN A 156 -21.31 6.27 -10.50
N HIS A 157 -22.19 5.87 -11.43
CA HIS A 157 -23.59 5.58 -11.15
C HIS A 157 -23.77 4.54 -10.02
N ASN A 158 -22.95 3.47 -10.01
CA ASN A 158 -23.06 2.42 -9.00
C ASN A 158 -22.73 2.93 -7.60
N ALA A 159 -21.63 3.64 -7.46
CA ALA A 159 -21.21 4.24 -6.18
C ALA A 159 -22.25 5.29 -5.71
N PHE A 160 -22.80 6.05 -6.62
CA PHE A 160 -23.84 7.03 -6.30
C PHE A 160 -25.10 6.33 -5.75
N CYS A 161 -25.63 5.32 -6.44
CA CYS A 161 -26.79 4.58 -5.98
C CYS A 161 -26.56 3.92 -4.61
N ALA A 162 -25.38 3.34 -4.39
CA ALA A 162 -25.04 2.73 -3.10
C ALA A 162 -25.10 3.77 -1.96
N ARG A 163 -24.48 4.94 -2.15
CA ARG A 163 -24.45 6.02 -1.16
C ARG A 163 -25.83 6.63 -0.89
N VAL A 164 -26.64 6.82 -1.93
CA VAL A 164 -28.01 7.31 -1.76
C VAL A 164 -28.86 6.29 -0.99
N THR A 165 -28.71 5.00 -1.31
CA THR A 165 -29.42 3.94 -0.60
C THR A 165 -29.03 3.88 0.88
N GLU A 166 -27.73 4.00 1.18
CA GLU A 166 -27.22 4.06 2.55
C GLU A 166 -27.79 5.24 3.32
N SER A 167 -27.80 6.44 2.72
CA SER A 167 -28.34 7.64 3.32
C SER A 167 -29.84 7.51 3.62
N ILE A 168 -30.62 6.90 2.72
CA ILE A 168 -32.04 6.64 2.94
C ILE A 168 -32.25 5.68 4.11
N ALA A 169 -31.46 4.59 4.17
CA ALA A 169 -31.57 3.60 5.23
C ALA A 169 -31.19 4.19 6.62
N GLU A 170 -30.20 5.07 6.68
CA GLU A 170 -29.84 5.79 7.90
C GLU A 170 -30.96 6.68 8.39
N CYS A 171 -31.66 7.41 7.49
CA CYS A 171 -32.83 8.22 7.83
C CYS A 171 -33.97 7.36 8.37
N GLU A 172 -34.23 6.21 7.76
CA GLU A 172 -35.31 5.29 8.21
C GLU A 172 -34.97 4.74 9.63
N THR A 173 -33.72 4.41 9.89
CA THR A 173 -33.29 3.89 11.19
C THR A 173 -33.36 4.94 12.30
N SER A 174 -33.09 6.20 11.98
CA SER A 174 -33.16 7.32 12.93
C SER A 174 -34.57 7.86 13.14
N GLY A 175 -35.55 7.33 12.41
CA GLY A 175 -36.92 7.82 12.45
C GLY A 175 -37.13 9.21 11.83
N SER A 176 -36.12 9.69 11.08
CA SER A 176 -36.16 10.95 10.35
C SER A 176 -36.76 10.73 8.95
N LEU A 177 -37.49 11.72 8.43
CA LEU A 177 -37.89 11.66 7.03
C LEU A 177 -36.65 11.81 6.13
N PRO A 178 -36.56 11.07 5.00
CA PRO A 178 -35.50 11.28 4.02
C PRO A 178 -35.48 12.73 3.55
N CYS A 179 -34.44 13.47 3.87
CA CYS A 179 -34.28 14.89 3.56
C CYS A 179 -33.23 15.10 2.49
N GLY A 180 -33.40 14.51 1.32
CA GLY A 180 -32.51 14.69 0.19
C GLY A 180 -33.24 15.08 -1.07
N THR A 181 -32.54 15.82 -1.93
CA THR A 181 -33.02 16.14 -3.28
C THR A 181 -32.03 15.56 -4.29
N LEU A 182 -32.56 14.80 -5.24
CA LEU A 182 -31.80 14.29 -6.36
C LEU A 182 -31.85 15.28 -7.51
N LEU A 183 -30.74 15.79 -7.95
CA LEU A 183 -30.54 16.57 -9.15
C LEU A 183 -29.91 15.69 -10.23
N TYR A 184 -30.57 15.63 -11.39
CA TYR A 184 -30.02 15.02 -12.60
C TYR A 184 -29.60 16.13 -13.56
N ILE A 185 -28.36 16.14 -13.99
CA ILE A 185 -27.75 17.20 -14.79
C ILE A 185 -27.23 16.59 -16.08
N ASP A 186 -27.57 17.19 -17.21
CA ASP A 186 -27.10 16.83 -18.54
C ASP A 186 -26.50 18.08 -19.23
N LEU A 187 -25.40 17.91 -19.98
CA LEU A 187 -24.78 19.00 -20.70
C LEU A 187 -25.44 19.21 -22.06
N ASP A 188 -26.24 20.27 -22.17
CA ASP A 188 -27.00 20.56 -23.39
C ASP A 188 -26.10 20.60 -24.64
N ARG A 189 -26.54 19.88 -25.67
CA ARG A 189 -25.89 19.79 -26.99
C ARG A 189 -24.44 19.23 -26.96
N PHE A 190 -24.07 18.44 -25.98
CA PHE A 190 -22.72 17.89 -25.86
C PHE A 190 -22.29 17.06 -27.09
N LEU A 191 -23.21 16.32 -27.71
CA LEU A 191 -22.97 15.57 -28.92
C LEU A 191 -22.51 16.50 -30.08
N ARG A 192 -23.03 17.72 -30.18
CA ARG A 192 -22.60 18.70 -31.19
C ARG A 192 -21.17 19.17 -30.95
N ILE A 193 -20.76 19.32 -29.70
CA ILE A 193 -19.39 19.68 -29.33
C ILE A 193 -18.45 18.59 -29.81
N ASN A 194 -18.75 17.32 -29.51
CA ASN A 194 -17.94 16.20 -29.96
C ASN A 194 -17.84 16.13 -31.48
N SER A 195 -18.96 16.35 -32.19
CA SER A 195 -19.00 16.30 -33.64
C SER A 195 -18.24 17.46 -34.29
N SER A 196 -18.20 18.65 -33.67
CA SER A 196 -17.59 19.85 -34.24
C SER A 196 -16.10 20.00 -33.85
N PHE A 197 -15.73 19.61 -32.64
CA PHE A 197 -14.40 19.88 -32.04
C PHE A 197 -13.64 18.62 -31.64
N GLY A 198 -14.22 17.44 -31.83
CA GLY A 198 -13.62 16.15 -31.51
C GLY A 198 -13.81 15.74 -30.04
N TYR A 199 -13.60 14.44 -29.80
CA TYR A 199 -13.80 13.82 -28.48
C TYR A 199 -12.84 14.34 -27.41
N GLU A 200 -11.61 14.74 -27.77
CA GLU A 200 -10.65 15.28 -26.81
C GLU A 200 -11.12 16.60 -26.20
N THR A 201 -11.68 17.49 -27.04
CA THR A 201 -12.32 18.74 -26.56
C THR A 201 -13.51 18.45 -25.67
N GLY A 202 -14.35 17.49 -26.06
CA GLY A 202 -15.47 17.06 -25.21
C GLY A 202 -15.02 16.52 -23.85
N ASN A 203 -13.98 15.68 -23.84
CA ASN A 203 -13.41 15.16 -22.61
C ASN A 203 -12.88 16.28 -21.68
N GLU A 204 -12.26 17.31 -22.25
CA GLU A 204 -11.79 18.44 -21.47
C GLU A 204 -12.95 19.25 -20.87
N ILE A 205 -14.02 19.45 -21.63
CA ILE A 205 -15.25 20.10 -21.14
C ILE A 205 -15.85 19.30 -19.99
N LEU A 206 -15.89 17.96 -20.10
CA LEU A 206 -16.39 17.10 -19.02
C LEU A 206 -15.54 17.18 -17.76
N ARG A 207 -14.20 17.24 -17.87
CA ARG A 207 -13.30 17.44 -16.72
C ARG A 207 -13.55 18.80 -16.05
N GLN A 208 -13.71 19.85 -16.85
CA GLN A 208 -13.98 21.20 -16.34
C GLN A 208 -15.38 21.29 -15.70
N ALA A 209 -16.40 20.69 -16.31
CA ALA A 209 -17.73 20.61 -15.72
C ALA A 209 -17.70 19.88 -14.37
N SER A 210 -17.02 18.73 -14.31
CA SER A 210 -16.83 17.96 -13.08
C SER A 210 -16.18 18.79 -11.97
N SER A 211 -15.09 19.50 -12.30
CA SER A 211 -14.38 20.36 -11.35
C SER A 211 -15.26 21.50 -10.84
N ARG A 212 -16.01 22.15 -11.72
CA ARG A 212 -16.92 23.24 -11.37
C ARG A 212 -18.08 22.77 -10.51
N LEU A 213 -18.73 21.67 -10.87
CA LEU A 213 -19.80 21.07 -10.05
C LEU A 213 -19.28 20.68 -8.67
N LYS A 214 -18.09 20.07 -8.58
CA LYS A 214 -17.45 19.73 -7.30
C LYS A 214 -17.20 20.98 -6.46
N ALA A 215 -16.76 22.07 -7.05
CA ALA A 215 -16.56 23.34 -6.35
C ALA A 215 -17.88 23.95 -5.82
N CYS A 216 -18.98 23.79 -6.55
CA CYS A 216 -20.27 24.32 -6.14
C CYS A 216 -20.84 23.60 -4.89
N ILE A 217 -20.46 22.35 -4.64
CA ILE A 217 -20.94 21.56 -3.50
C ILE A 217 -19.90 21.39 -2.40
N ALA A 218 -18.74 22.05 -2.49
CA ALA A 218 -17.60 21.84 -1.58
C ALA A 218 -17.92 22.06 -0.10
N ASP A 219 -18.89 22.95 0.20
CA ASP A 219 -19.31 23.31 1.56
C ASP A 219 -20.58 22.55 2.01
N SER A 220 -20.92 21.45 1.33
CA SER A 220 -22.11 20.64 1.64
C SER A 220 -21.74 19.15 1.75
N ASP A 221 -22.63 18.39 2.39
CA ASP A 221 -22.54 16.91 2.44
C ASP A 221 -23.06 16.24 1.16
N ALA A 222 -23.29 17.01 0.09
CA ALA A 222 -23.84 16.52 -1.15
C ALA A 222 -22.87 15.57 -1.88
N ILE A 223 -23.41 14.55 -2.49
CA ILE A 223 -22.72 13.54 -3.27
C ILE A 223 -22.82 13.89 -4.74
N LEU A 224 -21.71 14.15 -5.41
CA LEU A 224 -21.65 14.35 -6.86
C LEU A 224 -21.13 13.09 -7.54
N ALA A 225 -21.80 12.69 -8.62
CA ALA A 225 -21.37 11.58 -9.46
C ALA A 225 -21.48 11.91 -10.95
N ARG A 226 -20.75 11.17 -11.79
CA ARG A 226 -20.94 11.15 -13.23
C ARG A 226 -21.43 9.77 -13.66
N PHE A 227 -22.57 9.73 -14.36
CA PHE A 227 -23.23 8.48 -14.74
C PHE A 227 -22.71 7.91 -16.06
N GLY A 228 -22.06 8.74 -16.86
CA GLY A 228 -21.51 8.42 -18.17
C GLY A 228 -21.91 9.50 -19.18
N GLY A 229 -21.30 9.49 -20.37
CA GLY A 229 -21.57 10.53 -21.36
C GLY A 229 -21.40 11.92 -20.78
N ASP A 230 -22.46 12.71 -20.83
CA ASP A 230 -22.60 14.08 -20.34
C ASP A 230 -23.51 14.22 -19.10
N GLU A 231 -23.85 13.09 -18.47
CA GLU A 231 -24.81 12.99 -17.38
C GLU A 231 -24.15 13.00 -16.00
N PHE A 232 -24.67 13.84 -15.09
CA PHE A 232 -24.22 13.96 -13.70
C PHE A 232 -25.41 13.87 -12.74
N GLY A 233 -25.13 13.38 -11.53
CA GLY A 233 -26.09 13.34 -10.42
C GLY A 233 -25.55 14.05 -9.19
N ILE A 234 -26.41 14.77 -8.46
CA ILE A 234 -26.11 15.33 -7.14
C ILE A 234 -27.25 14.91 -6.19
N TYR A 235 -26.85 14.42 -5.02
CA TYR A 235 -27.78 14.08 -3.93
C TYR A 235 -27.35 14.69 -2.63
#